data_d3dc39ef931acd7bd83b85d67470a9d0
#
_entry.id   d3dc39ef931acd7bd83b85d67470a9d0
#
_cell.length_a   1.000
_cell.length_b   1.000
_cell.length_c   1.000
_cell.angle_alpha   90.00
_cell.angle_beta   90.00
_cell.angle_gamma   90.00
#
_symmetry.space_group_name_H-M   'P 1'
#
loop_
_entity.id
_entity.type
_entity.pdbx_description
1 polymer ?
#
loop_
_entity_poly.entity_id
_entity_poly.type
_entity_poly.pdbx_seq_one_letter_code
_entity_poly.pdbx_strand_id
1 'polypeptide(L)'
;MSLISAKDLEHLAEIELQKDEEEQGEGAATTFNDAVTDPSHPYYDVARHGILQVTGDDNYGRKLIVFSSCCMPPSHQLNHQRLLEYLKYTLDQYVESDYTVVYFHYGLRSSNKPSMRWLGDAYKEFDRKYKKNLKALYVVHPTNFIKIMWNIFKPLISHKFGKKLTYVNYLAELRDHLDHDQLIIPPDVKRHDEKLRASQKGGPPPSVKVPPPRPPLPTQQFGVSLQYIRDKNNGVNIPPVVSQTVSYLKEKGLNTEGIFRRSARVQLIKDIKKLYNLGKPVNFEQYGDVHVPAVILKTFLRELPEPLLTFTLYDQILDITSKTLTVVNIVSLRVSKCKHIVESLAEPNYIVLKYLVCFLNMVSQKSLDNKMSSSNLACVFGVNLARPSRGTVSLSALTPINIFTEHLVEHYHTIFGSPILPPLCIAIAPPGPHVCMHCSGCVGSIGLLGSYLYLVHTWGHLHKFLEEL
;
A
#
# COMPACT_ATOMS: atom_id res chain seq x y z
N MET A 1 37.19 28.32 14.02
CA MET A 1 36.82 27.19 13.17
C MET A 1 36.73 27.72 11.75
N SER A 2 37.65 27.38 10.86
CA SER A 2 37.62 27.77 9.46
C SER A 2 36.38 27.12 8.82
N LEU A 3 35.53 27.89 8.16
CA LEU A 3 34.42 27.42 7.36
C LEU A 3 35.02 26.57 6.23
N ILE A 4 34.82 25.24 6.28
CA ILE A 4 35.20 24.34 5.19
C ILE A 4 34.39 24.77 3.97
N SER A 5 35.03 25.01 2.83
CA SER A 5 34.35 25.45 1.62
C SER A 5 33.50 24.29 1.01
N ALA A 6 32.52 24.63 0.20
CA ALA A 6 31.71 23.59 -0.50
C ALA A 6 32.61 22.68 -1.39
N LYS A 7 33.64 23.24 -2.01
CA LYS A 7 34.61 22.48 -2.81
C LYS A 7 35.44 21.52 -1.97
N ASP A 8 35.87 21.93 -0.75
CA ASP A 8 36.62 21.06 0.15
C ASP A 8 35.74 19.89 0.64
N LEU A 9 34.45 20.14 0.87
CA LEU A 9 33.48 19.07 1.22
C LEU A 9 33.23 18.11 0.05
N GLU A 10 33.17 18.61 -1.18
CA GLU A 10 33.04 17.77 -2.38
C GLU A 10 34.29 16.90 -2.54
N HIS A 11 35.49 17.46 -2.38
CA HIS A 11 36.75 16.71 -2.46
C HIS A 11 36.84 15.64 -1.36
N LEU A 12 36.44 15.98 -0.14
CA LEU A 12 36.38 15.02 0.97
C LEU A 12 35.40 13.89 0.69
N ALA A 13 34.25 14.21 0.09
CA ALA A 13 33.26 13.18 -0.31
C ALA A 13 33.85 12.21 -1.35
N GLU A 14 34.60 12.71 -2.36
CA GLU A 14 35.25 11.85 -3.35
C GLU A 14 36.26 10.89 -2.70
N ILE A 15 37.10 11.40 -1.76
CA ILE A 15 38.04 10.57 -1.02
C ILE A 15 37.33 9.46 -0.23
N GLU A 16 36.25 9.79 0.46
CA GLU A 16 35.51 8.79 1.23
C GLU A 16 34.80 7.77 0.31
N LEU A 17 34.31 8.17 -0.86
CA LEU A 17 33.73 7.23 -1.83
C LEU A 17 34.79 6.24 -2.36
N GLN A 18 36.04 6.71 -2.63
CA GLN A 18 37.12 5.82 -3.04
C GLN A 18 37.45 4.80 -1.95
N LYS A 19 37.48 5.20 -0.68
CA LYS A 19 37.68 4.26 0.44
C LYS A 19 36.53 3.24 0.52
N ASP A 20 35.28 3.69 0.36
CA ASP A 20 34.13 2.81 0.35
C ASP A 20 34.22 1.77 -0.79
N GLU A 21 34.75 2.17 -1.97
CA GLU A 21 34.95 1.26 -3.10
C GLU A 21 36.04 0.22 -2.82
N GLU A 22 37.15 0.63 -2.21
CA GLU A 22 38.23 -0.28 -1.82
C GLU A 22 37.76 -1.33 -0.79
N GLU A 23 36.95 -0.90 0.20
CA GLU A 23 36.36 -1.81 1.20
C GLU A 23 35.32 -2.78 0.62
N GLN A 24 34.56 -2.33 -0.39
CA GLN A 24 33.51 -3.15 -1.02
C GLN A 24 34.07 -4.15 -2.03
N GLY A 25 35.27 -3.93 -2.58
CA GLY A 25 35.92 -4.73 -3.61
C GLY A 25 35.24 -4.58 -4.99
N GLU A 26 35.79 -5.28 -6.00
CA GLU A 26 35.19 -5.30 -7.33
C GLU A 26 33.85 -6.03 -7.30
N GLY A 27 32.77 -5.37 -7.72
CA GLY A 27 31.43 -5.93 -7.88
C GLY A 27 30.83 -5.48 -9.21
N ALA A 28 30.42 -6.42 -10.04
CA ALA A 28 29.60 -6.12 -11.19
C ALA A 28 28.20 -5.66 -10.73
N ALA A 29 27.54 -4.77 -11.49
CA ALA A 29 26.15 -4.39 -11.23
C ALA A 29 25.26 -5.63 -11.19
N THR A 30 24.50 -5.79 -10.13
CA THR A 30 23.61 -6.96 -9.96
C THR A 30 22.38 -6.76 -10.83
N THR A 31 22.15 -7.66 -11.78
CA THR A 31 20.91 -7.69 -12.54
C THR A 31 19.82 -8.32 -11.66
N PHE A 32 18.75 -7.59 -11.45
CA PHE A 32 17.62 -8.07 -10.65
C PHE A 32 16.64 -8.85 -11.52
N ASN A 33 16.25 -10.05 -11.10
CA ASN A 33 15.30 -10.89 -11.86
C ASN A 33 13.88 -10.33 -11.90
N ASP A 34 13.56 -9.37 -11.01
CA ASP A 34 12.24 -8.71 -10.91
C ASP A 34 12.19 -7.34 -11.63
N ALA A 35 13.17 -7.05 -12.48
CA ALA A 35 13.17 -5.85 -13.30
C ALA A 35 12.04 -5.90 -14.37
N VAL A 36 11.63 -4.72 -14.86
CA VAL A 36 10.65 -4.61 -15.94
C VAL A 36 11.18 -5.34 -17.18
N THR A 37 10.50 -6.39 -17.59
CA THR A 37 10.87 -7.23 -18.74
C THR A 37 10.16 -6.82 -20.03
N ASP A 38 9.14 -5.95 -19.96
CA ASP A 38 8.39 -5.48 -21.13
C ASP A 38 9.16 -4.39 -21.91
N PRO A 39 9.70 -4.69 -23.09
CA PRO A 39 10.41 -3.71 -23.92
C PRO A 39 9.55 -2.53 -24.39
N SER A 40 8.22 -2.64 -24.30
CA SER A 40 7.29 -1.55 -24.66
C SER A 40 7.14 -0.48 -23.56
N HIS A 41 7.73 -0.70 -22.37
CA HIS A 41 7.70 0.29 -21.30
C HIS A 41 8.43 1.58 -21.70
N PRO A 42 7.86 2.80 -21.50
CA PRO A 42 8.46 4.07 -21.92
C PRO A 42 9.89 4.32 -21.43
N TYR A 43 10.22 3.74 -20.27
CA TYR A 43 11.53 3.84 -19.61
C TYR A 43 12.19 2.47 -19.44
N TYR A 44 12.01 1.58 -20.41
CA TYR A 44 12.59 0.23 -20.35
C TYR A 44 14.11 0.25 -20.20
N ASP A 45 14.76 1.21 -20.85
CA ASP A 45 16.21 1.43 -20.81
C ASP A 45 16.74 1.60 -19.36
N VAL A 46 15.95 2.17 -18.47
CA VAL A 46 16.27 2.36 -17.04
C VAL A 46 15.63 1.29 -16.16
N ALA A 47 14.35 1.00 -16.40
CA ALA A 47 13.53 0.13 -15.57
C ALA A 47 14.07 -1.31 -15.52
N ARG A 48 14.65 -1.80 -16.63
CA ARG A 48 15.27 -3.14 -16.74
C ARG A 48 16.39 -3.39 -15.73
N HIS A 49 16.99 -2.36 -15.17
CA HIS A 49 18.06 -2.52 -14.17
C HIS A 49 17.56 -2.77 -12.75
N GLY A 50 16.26 -2.56 -12.48
CA GLY A 50 15.70 -2.77 -11.15
C GLY A 50 16.20 -1.79 -10.08
N ILE A 51 16.68 -0.60 -10.49
CA ILE A 51 17.20 0.44 -9.60
C ILE A 51 16.12 0.92 -8.63
N LEU A 52 14.90 1.07 -9.13
CA LEU A 52 13.73 1.49 -8.39
C LEU A 52 12.70 0.38 -8.34
N GLN A 53 12.22 0.08 -7.14
CA GLN A 53 11.17 -0.91 -6.90
C GLN A 53 10.06 -0.27 -6.07
N VAL A 54 8.81 -0.55 -6.42
CA VAL A 54 7.66 -0.21 -5.58
C VAL A 54 7.12 -1.52 -5.03
N THR A 55 7.07 -1.62 -3.70
CA THR A 55 6.71 -2.86 -3.02
C THR A 55 5.41 -2.68 -2.23
N GLY A 56 5.15 -3.55 -1.27
CA GLY A 56 3.99 -3.45 -0.37
C GLY A 56 3.92 -2.14 0.41
N ASP A 57 3.43 -2.22 1.63
CA ASP A 57 3.31 -1.08 2.53
C ASP A 57 4.19 -1.28 3.76
N ASP A 58 4.61 -0.19 4.39
CA ASP A 58 5.30 -0.25 5.68
C ASP A 58 4.32 -0.56 6.83
N ASN A 59 4.84 -0.68 8.05
CA ASN A 59 4.03 -0.98 9.25
C ASN A 59 2.95 0.08 9.54
N TYR A 60 2.95 1.17 8.80
CA TYR A 60 2.04 2.31 8.94
C TYR A 60 1.03 2.43 7.79
N GLY A 61 1.03 1.45 6.87
CA GLY A 61 0.19 1.46 5.68
C GLY A 61 0.62 2.48 4.62
N ARG A 62 1.91 2.87 4.60
CA ARG A 62 2.49 3.77 3.62
C ARG A 62 3.22 2.98 2.56
N LYS A 63 3.03 3.35 1.28
CA LYS A 63 3.70 2.68 0.16
C LYS A 63 5.22 2.68 0.34
N LEU A 64 5.84 1.52 0.14
CA LEU A 64 7.29 1.34 0.16
C LEU A 64 7.87 1.51 -1.23
N ILE A 65 8.85 2.40 -1.33
CA ILE A 65 9.63 2.64 -2.54
C ILE A 65 11.08 2.37 -2.20
N VAL A 66 11.70 1.47 -2.95
CA VAL A 66 13.07 1.00 -2.73
C VAL A 66 13.94 1.50 -3.86
N PHE A 67 15.05 2.15 -3.52
CA PHE A 67 16.10 2.54 -4.45
C PHE A 67 17.38 1.77 -4.11
N SER A 68 17.99 1.09 -5.08
CA SER A 68 19.15 0.22 -4.88
C SER A 68 20.35 0.70 -5.73
N SER A 69 21.38 1.24 -5.08
CA SER A 69 22.59 1.72 -5.79
C SER A 69 23.37 0.58 -6.44
N CYS A 70 23.38 -0.61 -5.86
CA CYS A 70 24.06 -1.78 -6.46
C CYS A 70 23.47 -2.22 -7.81
N CYS A 71 22.23 -1.78 -8.12
CA CYS A 71 21.58 -2.05 -9.41
C CYS A 71 21.88 -0.96 -10.46
N MET A 72 22.58 0.11 -10.09
CA MET A 72 22.93 1.17 -11.04
C MET A 72 24.12 0.74 -11.91
N PRO A 73 23.95 0.67 -13.24
CA PRO A 73 25.06 0.43 -14.14
C PRO A 73 26.00 1.65 -14.18
N PRO A 74 27.22 1.47 -14.74
CA PRO A 74 28.14 2.59 -14.93
C PRO A 74 27.50 3.76 -15.71
N SER A 75 27.91 4.99 -15.41
CA SER A 75 27.32 6.23 -15.96
C SER A 75 27.37 6.34 -17.49
N HIS A 76 28.28 5.60 -18.16
CA HIS A 76 28.33 5.54 -19.62
C HIS A 76 27.22 4.64 -20.21
N GLN A 77 26.58 3.80 -19.39
CA GLN A 77 25.46 2.91 -19.81
C GLN A 77 24.10 3.41 -19.31
N LEU A 78 24.09 4.32 -18.32
CA LEU A 78 22.87 4.87 -17.72
C LEU A 78 22.77 6.37 -17.97
N ASN A 79 21.75 6.79 -18.70
CA ASN A 79 21.43 8.21 -18.82
C ASN A 79 20.76 8.70 -17.52
N HIS A 80 21.47 9.49 -16.72
CA HIS A 80 20.96 10.00 -15.45
C HIS A 80 19.75 10.92 -15.62
N GLN A 81 19.59 11.62 -16.75
CA GLN A 81 18.39 12.42 -17.03
C GLN A 81 17.18 11.50 -17.20
N ARG A 82 17.33 10.40 -17.97
CA ARG A 82 16.29 9.38 -18.11
C ARG A 82 15.97 8.72 -16.78
N LEU A 83 16.96 8.51 -15.91
CA LEU A 83 16.74 8.01 -14.54
C LEU A 83 15.86 8.98 -13.75
N LEU A 84 16.09 10.29 -13.84
CA LEU A 84 15.27 11.29 -13.13
C LEU A 84 13.83 11.31 -13.64
N GLU A 85 13.65 11.24 -14.94
CA GLU A 85 12.33 11.14 -15.58
C GLU A 85 11.59 9.87 -15.15
N TYR A 86 12.28 8.73 -15.12
CA TYR A 86 11.73 7.46 -14.66
C TYR A 86 11.35 7.49 -13.17
N LEU A 87 12.22 8.08 -12.31
CA LEU A 87 11.91 8.31 -10.90
C LEU A 87 10.63 9.12 -10.75
N LYS A 88 10.50 10.21 -11.49
CA LYS A 88 9.31 11.07 -11.46
C LYS A 88 8.07 10.34 -11.95
N TYR A 89 8.16 9.68 -13.11
CA TYR A 89 7.08 8.87 -13.68
C TYR A 89 6.56 7.81 -12.69
N THR A 90 7.47 7.12 -12.01
CA THR A 90 7.10 6.09 -11.03
C THR A 90 6.50 6.71 -9.77
N LEU A 91 7.13 7.76 -9.24
CA LEU A 91 6.69 8.42 -8.02
C LEU A 91 5.35 9.13 -8.17
N ASP A 92 5.04 9.70 -9.34
CA ASP A 92 3.77 10.40 -9.61
C ASP A 92 2.54 9.53 -9.35
N GLN A 93 2.66 8.22 -9.48
CA GLN A 93 1.58 7.28 -9.20
C GLN A 93 1.26 7.17 -7.70
N TYR A 94 2.21 7.51 -6.82
CA TYR A 94 2.11 7.26 -5.37
C TYR A 94 2.22 8.51 -4.50
N VAL A 95 2.78 9.62 -5.01
CA VAL A 95 3.11 10.80 -4.20
C VAL A 95 1.92 11.59 -3.67
N GLU A 96 0.72 11.30 -4.15
CA GLU A 96 -0.52 11.86 -3.56
C GLU A 96 -0.87 11.19 -2.22
N SER A 97 -0.29 10.02 -1.95
CA SER A 97 -0.40 9.28 -0.69
C SER A 97 0.85 9.46 0.18
N ASP A 98 0.72 9.17 1.47
CA ASP A 98 1.90 9.06 2.35
C ASP A 98 2.75 7.86 1.91
N TYR A 99 4.06 8.05 1.77
CA TYR A 99 4.98 7.00 1.33
C TYR A 99 6.30 7.02 2.12
N THR A 100 7.01 5.90 2.06
CA THR A 100 8.31 5.66 2.69
C THR A 100 9.32 5.24 1.63
N VAL A 101 10.55 5.76 1.71
CA VAL A 101 11.66 5.39 0.82
C VAL A 101 12.71 4.62 1.62
N VAL A 102 13.15 3.50 1.05
CA VAL A 102 14.33 2.75 1.50
C VAL A 102 15.42 2.89 0.45
N TYR A 103 16.55 3.47 0.84
CA TYR A 103 17.71 3.64 -0.02
C TYR A 103 18.83 2.69 0.41
N PHE A 104 19.11 1.68 -0.41
CA PHE A 104 20.28 0.82 -0.24
C PHE A 104 21.49 1.51 -0.84
N HIS A 105 22.36 2.00 0.04
CA HIS A 105 23.56 2.77 -0.35
C HIS A 105 24.68 1.89 -0.89
N TYR A 106 24.75 0.63 -0.46
CA TYR A 106 25.77 -0.32 -0.93
C TYR A 106 25.79 -0.41 -2.46
N GLY A 107 27.00 -0.44 -3.04
CA GLY A 107 27.19 -0.50 -4.49
C GLY A 107 27.20 0.84 -5.21
N LEU A 108 27.07 1.98 -4.49
CA LEU A 108 27.34 3.28 -5.09
C LEU A 108 28.85 3.43 -5.30
N ARG A 109 29.26 3.81 -6.51
CA ARG A 109 30.64 3.91 -6.95
C ARG A 109 30.86 5.17 -7.77
N SER A 110 32.12 5.62 -7.91
CA SER A 110 32.51 6.73 -8.77
C SER A 110 32.05 6.51 -10.22
N SER A 111 32.05 5.25 -10.68
CA SER A 111 31.64 4.87 -12.02
C SER A 111 30.13 4.97 -12.26
N ASN A 112 29.28 4.90 -11.24
CA ASN A 112 27.80 4.90 -11.38
C ASN A 112 27.09 6.04 -10.64
N LYS A 113 27.79 6.81 -9.82
CA LYS A 113 27.17 7.91 -9.07
C LYS A 113 26.70 9.04 -9.99
N PRO A 114 25.53 9.63 -9.71
CA PRO A 114 25.12 10.87 -10.36
C PRO A 114 26.05 12.05 -9.97
N SER A 115 26.14 13.04 -10.85
CA SER A 115 26.89 14.26 -10.54
C SER A 115 26.23 15.09 -9.44
N MET A 116 27.00 15.93 -8.74
CA MET A 116 26.49 16.86 -7.72
C MET A 116 25.43 17.80 -8.28
N ARG A 117 25.63 18.26 -9.52
CA ARG A 117 24.67 19.10 -10.24
C ARG A 117 23.35 18.37 -10.44
N TRP A 118 23.40 17.10 -10.88
CA TRP A 118 22.20 16.28 -11.07
C TRP A 118 21.42 16.08 -9.77
N LEU A 119 22.10 15.84 -8.64
CA LEU A 119 21.45 15.71 -7.33
C LEU A 119 20.74 17.01 -6.93
N GLY A 120 21.34 18.15 -7.19
CA GLY A 120 20.74 19.47 -6.96
C GLY A 120 19.50 19.71 -7.84
N ASP A 121 19.57 19.35 -9.11
CA ASP A 121 18.48 19.50 -10.07
C ASP A 121 17.34 18.52 -9.76
N ALA A 122 17.65 17.27 -9.42
CA ALA A 122 16.67 16.29 -8.93
C ALA A 122 15.93 16.79 -7.68
N TYR A 123 16.64 17.36 -6.71
CA TYR A 123 16.01 17.92 -5.51
C TYR A 123 15.06 19.08 -5.83
N LYS A 124 15.37 19.91 -6.82
CA LYS A 124 14.50 21.02 -7.28
C LYS A 124 13.29 20.49 -8.03
N GLU A 125 13.50 19.50 -8.90
CA GLU A 125 12.46 18.87 -9.74
C GLU A 125 11.36 18.21 -8.90
N PHE A 126 11.71 17.59 -7.78
CA PHE A 126 10.74 17.08 -6.83
C PHE A 126 10.10 18.23 -6.04
N ASP A 127 8.90 18.62 -6.43
CA ASP A 127 8.14 19.73 -5.85
C ASP A 127 7.68 19.45 -4.39
N ARG A 128 6.80 20.34 -3.89
CA ARG A 128 6.31 20.27 -2.51
C ARG A 128 5.56 18.97 -2.22
N LYS A 129 4.80 18.39 -3.18
CA LYS A 129 3.98 17.19 -2.95
C LYS A 129 4.84 15.98 -2.60
N TYR A 130 5.93 15.76 -3.36
CA TYR A 130 6.89 14.68 -3.09
C TYR A 130 7.53 14.81 -1.70
N LYS A 131 8.00 16.01 -1.36
CA LYS A 131 8.66 16.28 -0.08
C LYS A 131 7.69 16.22 1.11
N LYS A 132 6.44 16.66 0.96
CA LYS A 132 5.42 16.65 2.00
C LYS A 132 4.97 15.24 2.35
N ASN A 133 4.67 14.43 1.33
CA ASN A 133 4.07 13.12 1.50
C ASN A 133 5.08 12.01 1.77
N LEU A 134 6.37 12.21 1.49
CA LEU A 134 7.42 11.37 2.07
C LEU A 134 7.37 11.48 3.59
N LYS A 135 7.22 10.35 4.31
CA LYS A 135 7.15 10.30 5.78
C LYS A 135 8.41 9.76 6.43
N ALA A 136 9.11 8.85 5.77
CA ALA A 136 10.37 8.31 6.23
C ALA A 136 11.31 8.04 5.03
N LEU A 137 12.60 8.27 5.24
CA LEU A 137 13.68 7.92 4.33
C LEU A 137 14.72 7.13 5.14
N TYR A 138 14.80 5.84 4.88
CA TYR A 138 15.77 4.95 5.51
C TYR A 138 16.99 4.81 4.59
N VAL A 139 18.15 5.23 5.06
CA VAL A 139 19.43 5.04 4.36
C VAL A 139 20.14 3.86 5.00
N VAL A 140 20.21 2.77 4.27
CA VAL A 140 20.75 1.47 4.76
C VAL A 140 22.24 1.39 4.41
N HIS A 141 23.04 0.91 5.37
CA HIS A 141 24.49 0.82 5.33
C HIS A 141 25.13 2.18 4.97
N PRO A 142 24.83 3.26 5.76
CA PRO A 142 25.34 4.58 5.46
C PRO A 142 26.87 4.63 5.63
N THR A 143 27.57 5.20 4.64
CA THR A 143 28.99 5.45 4.68
C THR A 143 29.29 6.91 5.05
N ASN A 144 30.56 7.25 5.23
CA ASN A 144 30.96 8.64 5.46
C ASN A 144 30.66 9.52 4.24
N PHE A 145 30.78 8.96 3.04
CA PHE A 145 30.40 9.64 1.80
C PHE A 145 28.97 10.19 1.88
N ILE A 146 27.97 9.34 2.17
CA ILE A 146 26.55 9.80 2.19
C ILE A 146 26.29 10.81 3.32
N LYS A 147 27.01 10.72 4.45
CA LYS A 147 26.90 11.70 5.55
C LYS A 147 27.47 13.06 5.15
N ILE A 148 28.60 13.08 4.42
CA ILE A 148 29.18 14.32 3.88
C ILE A 148 28.25 14.91 2.82
N MET A 149 27.74 14.10 1.91
CA MET A 149 26.77 14.51 0.89
C MET A 149 25.53 15.16 1.52
N TRP A 150 25.01 14.57 2.60
CA TRP A 150 23.93 15.17 3.36
C TRP A 150 24.27 16.56 3.90
N ASN A 151 25.50 16.76 4.43
CA ASN A 151 25.94 18.05 4.93
C ASN A 151 26.09 19.11 3.82
N ILE A 152 26.53 18.71 2.62
CA ILE A 152 26.58 19.60 1.45
C ILE A 152 25.19 20.09 1.06
N PHE A 153 24.19 19.21 1.05
CA PHE A 153 22.82 19.56 0.66
C PHE A 153 21.98 20.15 1.80
N LYS A 154 22.43 20.03 3.05
CA LYS A 154 21.69 20.50 4.24
C LYS A 154 21.18 21.94 4.15
N PRO A 155 21.90 22.92 3.58
CA PRO A 155 21.40 24.28 3.42
C PRO A 155 20.20 24.40 2.48
N LEU A 156 20.06 23.48 1.52
CA LEU A 156 18.96 23.43 0.57
C LEU A 156 17.76 22.65 1.10
N ILE A 157 17.95 21.83 2.13
CA ILE A 157 16.96 20.88 2.66
C ILE A 157 16.23 21.51 3.84
N SER A 158 14.89 21.49 3.82
CA SER A 158 14.11 22.00 4.94
C SER A 158 14.33 21.16 6.22
N HIS A 159 14.30 21.81 7.39
CA HIS A 159 14.40 21.12 8.69
C HIS A 159 13.35 20.00 8.85
N LYS A 160 12.12 20.22 8.34
CA LYS A 160 11.05 19.21 8.37
C LYS A 160 11.38 17.97 7.54
N PHE A 161 12.06 18.14 6.39
CA PHE A 161 12.51 17.03 5.56
C PHE A 161 13.65 16.27 6.24
N GLY A 162 14.61 16.98 6.84
CA GLY A 162 15.74 16.37 7.56
C GLY A 162 15.30 15.42 8.69
N LYS A 163 14.17 15.70 9.34
CA LYS A 163 13.61 14.82 10.39
C LYS A 163 13.06 13.49 9.87
N LYS A 164 12.92 13.32 8.57
CA LYS A 164 12.42 12.09 7.94
C LYS A 164 13.52 11.09 7.62
N LEU A 165 14.77 11.53 7.67
CA LEU A 165 15.95 10.72 7.41
C LEU A 165 16.31 9.90 8.65
N THR A 166 16.51 8.60 8.44
CA THR A 166 17.02 7.68 9.45
C THR A 166 18.14 6.83 8.82
N TYR A 167 19.30 6.82 9.46
CA TYR A 167 20.39 5.93 9.10
C TYR A 167 20.17 4.56 9.74
N VAL A 168 20.35 3.50 8.96
CA VAL A 168 20.16 2.11 9.35
C VAL A 168 21.47 1.37 9.07
N ASN A 169 22.17 0.96 10.11
CA ASN A 169 23.48 0.33 9.95
C ASN A 169 23.38 -1.15 9.56
N TYR A 170 22.30 -1.83 9.99
CA TYR A 170 22.05 -3.24 9.70
C TYR A 170 20.62 -3.46 9.24
N LEU A 171 20.44 -4.41 8.32
CA LEU A 171 19.11 -4.76 7.82
C LEU A 171 18.11 -5.14 8.93
N ALA A 172 18.62 -5.72 10.03
CA ALA A 172 17.78 -6.10 11.17
C ALA A 172 17.04 -4.91 11.79
N GLU A 173 17.64 -3.72 11.79
CA GLU A 173 17.05 -2.50 12.36
C GLU A 173 15.81 -2.04 11.56
N LEU A 174 15.71 -2.40 10.29
CA LEU A 174 14.52 -2.09 9.48
C LEU A 174 13.26 -2.81 9.99
N ARG A 175 13.40 -3.96 10.68
CA ARG A 175 12.25 -4.74 11.18
C ARG A 175 11.37 -3.97 12.15
N ASP A 176 11.93 -2.98 12.84
CA ASP A 176 11.17 -2.13 13.75
C ASP A 176 10.21 -1.19 13.01
N HIS A 177 10.48 -0.95 11.74
CA HIS A 177 9.80 0.02 10.88
C HIS A 177 9.01 -0.62 9.73
N LEU A 178 9.51 -1.74 9.21
CA LEU A 178 9.05 -2.38 7.98
C LEU A 178 8.89 -3.88 8.19
N ASP A 179 7.94 -4.45 7.46
CA ASP A 179 7.87 -5.90 7.29
C ASP A 179 8.92 -6.33 6.25
N HIS A 180 9.90 -7.12 6.70
CA HIS A 180 10.98 -7.62 5.85
C HIS A 180 10.50 -8.45 4.66
N ASP A 181 9.38 -9.17 4.85
CA ASP A 181 8.84 -10.07 3.83
C ASP A 181 8.22 -9.28 2.66
N GLN A 182 7.95 -7.99 2.88
CA GLN A 182 7.46 -7.09 1.84
C GLN A 182 8.57 -6.23 1.19
N LEU A 183 9.82 -6.39 1.62
CA LEU A 183 10.94 -5.60 1.14
C LEU A 183 11.79 -6.38 0.15
N ILE A 184 11.92 -5.88 -1.07
CA ILE A 184 12.86 -6.43 -2.05
C ILE A 184 14.27 -5.96 -1.67
N ILE A 185 15.09 -6.89 -1.16
CA ILE A 185 16.46 -6.62 -0.78
C ILE A 185 17.39 -7.33 -1.77
N PRO A 186 18.24 -6.59 -2.52
CA PRO A 186 19.20 -7.19 -3.43
C PRO A 186 20.12 -8.20 -2.73
N PRO A 187 20.48 -9.33 -3.38
CA PRO A 187 21.37 -10.32 -2.78
C PRO A 187 22.70 -9.75 -2.30
N ASP A 188 23.25 -8.79 -3.04
CA ASP A 188 24.52 -8.14 -2.69
C ASP A 188 24.41 -7.33 -1.40
N VAL A 189 23.31 -6.65 -1.18
CA VAL A 189 23.04 -5.93 0.06
C VAL A 189 22.93 -6.88 1.25
N LYS A 190 22.31 -8.06 1.07
CA LYS A 190 22.26 -9.10 2.10
C LYS A 190 23.66 -9.63 2.44
N ARG A 191 24.45 -9.95 1.42
CA ARG A 191 25.84 -10.40 1.61
C ARG A 191 26.71 -9.36 2.31
N HIS A 192 26.50 -8.08 1.99
CA HIS A 192 27.21 -7.00 2.66
C HIS A 192 26.81 -6.87 4.14
N ASP A 193 25.50 -6.95 4.45
CA ASP A 193 25.00 -6.95 5.83
C ASP A 193 25.60 -8.10 6.65
N GLU A 194 25.71 -9.29 6.07
CA GLU A 194 26.32 -10.46 6.70
C GLU A 194 27.82 -10.23 6.99
N LYS A 195 28.58 -9.63 6.03
CA LYS A 195 29.98 -9.27 6.24
C LYS A 195 30.15 -8.23 7.37
N LEU A 196 29.30 -7.20 7.38
CA LEU A 196 29.35 -6.16 8.43
C LEU A 196 29.07 -6.77 9.82
N ARG A 197 28.15 -7.70 9.90
CA ARG A 197 27.85 -8.41 11.16
C ARG A 197 28.99 -9.33 11.60
N ALA A 198 29.61 -10.02 10.66
CA ALA A 198 30.72 -10.92 10.95
C ALA A 198 31.97 -10.15 11.43
N SER A 199 32.19 -8.91 10.97
CA SER A 199 33.32 -8.07 11.37
C SER A 199 33.13 -7.39 12.73
N GLN A 200 31.97 -7.45 13.34
CA GLN A 200 31.75 -6.93 14.70
C GLN A 200 32.57 -7.71 15.72
N LYS A 201 33.51 -7.03 16.38
CA LYS A 201 34.26 -7.58 17.54
C LYS A 201 33.28 -7.78 18.70
N GLY A 202 32.74 -8.99 18.86
CA GLY A 202 31.81 -9.30 19.96
C GLY A 202 30.90 -10.48 19.66
N GLY A 203 31.03 -11.11 18.50
CA GLY A 203 30.18 -12.20 18.05
C GLY A 203 28.79 -11.70 17.56
N PRO A 204 28.09 -12.44 16.71
CA PRO A 204 26.72 -12.11 16.38
C PRO A 204 25.91 -12.06 17.70
N PRO A 205 25.03 -11.07 17.88
CA PRO A 205 24.12 -11.09 19.03
C PRO A 205 23.52 -12.49 19.10
N PRO A 206 23.45 -13.11 20.30
CA PRO A 206 22.97 -14.46 20.43
C PRO A 206 21.67 -14.54 19.61
N SER A 207 21.61 -15.49 18.69
CA SER A 207 20.39 -15.71 17.91
C SER A 207 19.27 -15.78 18.92
N VAL A 208 18.46 -14.72 18.97
CA VAL A 208 17.26 -14.74 19.82
C VAL A 208 16.52 -15.97 19.33
N LYS A 209 16.57 -17.05 20.10
CA LYS A 209 15.73 -18.22 19.85
C LYS A 209 14.33 -17.68 19.80
N VAL A 210 13.82 -17.45 18.60
CA VAL A 210 12.43 -17.03 18.41
C VAL A 210 11.63 -18.12 19.10
N PRO A 211 10.95 -17.82 20.21
CA PRO A 211 10.12 -18.81 20.88
C PRO A 211 9.17 -19.39 19.84
N PRO A 212 8.87 -20.69 19.89
CA PRO A 212 7.97 -21.31 18.92
C PRO A 212 6.69 -20.47 18.83
N PRO A 213 6.15 -20.26 17.62
CA PRO A 213 4.98 -19.42 17.43
C PRO A 213 3.86 -19.93 18.35
N ARG A 214 3.37 -19.06 19.21
CA ARG A 214 2.24 -19.37 20.07
C ARG A 214 1.01 -19.64 19.20
N PRO A 215 0.17 -20.62 19.54
CA PRO A 215 -1.06 -20.84 18.82
C PRO A 215 -1.92 -19.55 18.86
N PRO A 216 -2.60 -19.22 17.76
CA PRO A 216 -3.40 -18.00 17.72
C PRO A 216 -4.52 -18.03 18.77
N LEU A 217 -4.84 -16.84 19.31
CA LEU A 217 -5.94 -16.69 20.28
C LEU A 217 -7.28 -16.96 19.58
N PRO A 218 -8.26 -17.59 20.25
CA PRO A 218 -9.58 -17.82 19.67
C PRO A 218 -10.27 -16.56 19.13
N THR A 219 -9.95 -15.40 19.67
CA THR A 219 -10.48 -14.09 19.27
C THR A 219 -9.57 -13.36 18.28
N GLN A 220 -8.44 -13.95 17.86
CA GLN A 220 -7.47 -13.30 17.02
C GLN A 220 -8.05 -12.95 15.65
N GLN A 221 -7.81 -11.69 15.22
CA GLN A 221 -8.29 -11.18 13.93
C GLN A 221 -7.14 -10.97 12.93
N PHE A 222 -5.96 -10.53 13.39
CA PHE A 222 -4.81 -10.21 12.54
C PHE A 222 -3.84 -11.37 12.43
N GLY A 223 -3.29 -11.60 11.22
CA GLY A 223 -2.29 -12.64 10.97
C GLY A 223 -2.85 -14.06 10.97
N VAL A 224 -4.16 -14.24 10.85
CA VAL A 224 -4.85 -15.54 10.75
C VAL A 224 -5.73 -15.59 9.51
N SER A 225 -6.06 -16.80 9.04
CA SER A 225 -6.88 -16.97 7.84
C SER A 225 -8.34 -16.55 8.05
N LEU A 226 -9.04 -16.19 6.95
CA LEU A 226 -10.48 -15.90 7.00
C LEU A 226 -11.26 -17.11 7.53
N GLN A 227 -10.89 -18.33 7.15
CA GLN A 227 -11.53 -19.54 7.64
C GLN A 227 -11.37 -19.67 9.16
N TYR A 228 -10.17 -19.40 9.71
CA TYR A 228 -9.97 -19.39 11.16
C TYR A 228 -10.90 -18.41 11.88
N ILE A 229 -10.99 -17.16 11.35
CA ILE A 229 -11.87 -16.14 11.95
C ILE A 229 -13.33 -16.58 11.90
N ARG A 230 -13.79 -17.12 10.77
CA ARG A 230 -15.15 -17.64 10.59
C ARG A 230 -15.47 -18.75 11.61
N ASP A 231 -14.58 -19.73 11.74
CA ASP A 231 -14.77 -20.88 12.64
C ASP A 231 -14.83 -20.44 14.10
N LYS A 232 -14.08 -19.42 14.48
CA LYS A 232 -14.06 -18.87 15.86
C LYS A 232 -15.13 -17.81 16.11
N ASN A 233 -15.81 -17.32 15.07
CA ASN A 233 -16.82 -16.26 15.15
C ASN A 233 -18.22 -16.79 14.73
N ASN A 234 -18.57 -17.99 15.18
CA ASN A 234 -19.89 -18.62 14.97
C ASN A 234 -20.33 -18.66 13.49
N GLY A 235 -19.39 -18.84 12.56
CA GLY A 235 -19.66 -18.93 11.13
C GLY A 235 -19.96 -17.59 10.44
N VAL A 236 -19.78 -16.45 11.11
CA VAL A 236 -19.97 -15.13 10.50
C VAL A 236 -18.90 -14.90 9.43
N ASN A 237 -19.33 -14.67 8.20
CA ASN A 237 -18.44 -14.57 7.05
C ASN A 237 -17.61 -13.30 7.02
N ILE A 238 -18.17 -12.16 7.47
CA ILE A 238 -17.43 -10.87 7.48
C ILE A 238 -16.70 -10.73 8.82
N PRO A 239 -15.34 -10.67 8.82
CA PRO A 239 -14.58 -10.47 10.04
C PRO A 239 -15.04 -9.23 10.82
N PRO A 240 -15.12 -9.28 12.16
CA PRO A 240 -15.52 -8.13 12.99
C PRO A 240 -14.72 -6.86 12.71
N VAL A 241 -13.41 -6.97 12.51
CA VAL A 241 -12.56 -5.84 12.15
C VAL A 241 -12.98 -5.20 10.82
N VAL A 242 -13.36 -6.00 9.82
CA VAL A 242 -13.80 -5.50 8.50
C VAL A 242 -15.17 -4.83 8.63
N SER A 243 -16.14 -5.50 9.27
CA SER A 243 -17.50 -4.96 9.41
C SER A 243 -17.53 -3.65 10.20
N GLN A 244 -16.81 -3.57 11.31
CA GLN A 244 -16.78 -2.38 12.17
C GLN A 244 -16.05 -1.20 11.52
N THR A 245 -14.90 -1.43 10.87
CA THR A 245 -14.17 -0.37 10.16
C THR A 245 -14.98 0.16 8.98
N VAL A 246 -15.57 -0.73 8.18
CA VAL A 246 -16.40 -0.34 7.04
C VAL A 246 -17.65 0.41 7.50
N SER A 247 -18.34 -0.04 8.55
CA SER A 247 -19.53 0.65 9.08
C SER A 247 -19.20 2.07 9.54
N TYR A 248 -18.12 2.24 10.30
CA TYR A 248 -17.68 3.56 10.75
C TYR A 248 -17.29 4.47 9.57
N LEU A 249 -16.54 3.93 8.60
CA LEU A 249 -16.12 4.70 7.43
C LEU A 249 -17.28 5.05 6.49
N LYS A 250 -18.32 4.23 6.39
CA LYS A 250 -19.55 4.57 5.67
C LYS A 250 -20.25 5.77 6.30
N GLU A 251 -20.27 5.84 7.61
CA GLU A 251 -20.96 6.91 8.34
C GLU A 251 -20.15 8.23 8.34
N LYS A 252 -18.85 8.15 8.62
CA LYS A 252 -18.01 9.32 8.90
C LYS A 252 -16.94 9.62 7.85
N GLY A 253 -16.61 8.65 6.96
CA GLY A 253 -15.40 8.72 6.14
C GLY A 253 -15.62 9.01 4.66
N LEU A 254 -16.84 8.87 4.12
CA LEU A 254 -17.07 8.92 2.66
C LEU A 254 -16.62 10.21 2.00
N ASN A 255 -16.77 11.35 2.68
CA ASN A 255 -16.42 12.67 2.16
C ASN A 255 -15.03 13.15 2.65
N THR A 256 -14.30 12.32 3.41
CA THR A 256 -12.99 12.71 3.96
C THR A 256 -11.94 12.76 2.86
N GLU A 257 -11.35 13.94 2.61
CA GLU A 257 -10.29 14.11 1.60
C GLU A 257 -9.09 13.21 1.89
N GLY A 258 -8.70 12.42 0.88
CA GLY A 258 -7.55 11.52 0.96
C GLY A 258 -7.76 10.33 1.90
N ILE A 259 -9.02 9.91 2.11
CA ILE A 259 -9.30 8.68 2.85
C ILE A 259 -8.51 7.51 2.25
N PHE A 260 -7.89 6.68 3.08
CA PHE A 260 -6.91 5.63 2.73
C PHE A 260 -5.52 6.09 2.29
N ARG A 261 -5.32 7.38 1.93
CA ARG A 261 -4.00 7.92 1.55
C ARG A 261 -3.16 8.35 2.75
N ARG A 262 -3.80 8.69 3.86
CA ARG A 262 -3.13 9.16 5.07
C ARG A 262 -2.73 8.01 5.98
N SER A 263 -1.60 8.17 6.65
CA SER A 263 -1.15 7.27 7.71
C SER A 263 -1.67 7.74 9.07
N ALA A 264 -1.85 6.79 10.00
CA ALA A 264 -2.21 7.06 11.39
C ALA A 264 -1.01 6.90 12.33
N ARG A 265 -1.18 7.24 13.61
CA ARG A 265 -0.12 7.06 14.61
C ARG A 265 0.11 5.56 14.84
N VAL A 266 1.35 5.16 14.73
CA VAL A 266 1.80 3.76 14.83
C VAL A 266 1.36 3.07 16.10
N GLN A 267 1.65 3.71 17.24
CA GLN A 267 1.33 3.10 18.53
C GLN A 267 -0.15 2.85 18.63
N LEU A 268 -0.98 3.78 18.15
CA LEU A 268 -2.43 3.64 18.15
C LEU A 268 -2.89 2.44 17.30
N ILE A 269 -2.28 2.23 16.14
CA ILE A 269 -2.60 1.07 15.29
C ILE A 269 -2.21 -0.24 15.99
N LYS A 270 -1.04 -0.29 16.65
CA LYS A 270 -0.60 -1.46 17.43
C LYS A 270 -1.57 -1.76 18.58
N ASP A 271 -2.01 -0.74 19.29
CA ASP A 271 -2.92 -0.88 20.44
C ASP A 271 -4.30 -1.37 20.00
N ILE A 272 -4.85 -0.81 18.91
CA ILE A 272 -6.14 -1.25 18.35
C ILE A 272 -6.07 -2.69 17.84
N LYS A 273 -4.99 -3.08 17.14
CA LYS A 273 -4.78 -4.47 16.73
C LYS A 273 -4.77 -5.42 17.94
N LYS A 274 -4.10 -5.02 19.02
CA LYS A 274 -4.08 -5.80 20.26
C LYS A 274 -5.48 -5.95 20.85
N LEU A 275 -6.30 -4.89 20.86
CA LEU A 275 -7.68 -4.96 21.30
C LEU A 275 -8.49 -5.97 20.48
N TYR A 276 -8.43 -5.90 19.14
CA TYR A 276 -9.11 -6.84 18.25
C TYR A 276 -8.67 -8.30 18.50
N ASN A 277 -7.36 -8.53 18.63
CA ASN A 277 -6.83 -9.88 18.86
C ASN A 277 -7.23 -10.45 20.25
N LEU A 278 -7.50 -9.59 21.22
CA LEU A 278 -8.00 -9.96 22.53
C LEU A 278 -9.54 -10.04 22.60
N GLY A 279 -10.26 -9.82 21.51
CA GLY A 279 -11.72 -9.77 21.47
C GLY A 279 -12.31 -8.62 22.27
N LYS A 280 -11.54 -7.56 22.54
CA LYS A 280 -12.00 -6.38 23.27
C LYS A 280 -12.74 -5.41 22.34
N PRO A 281 -13.75 -4.69 22.83
CA PRO A 281 -14.47 -3.72 22.03
C PRO A 281 -13.56 -2.57 21.60
N VAL A 282 -13.74 -2.11 20.34
CA VAL A 282 -13.04 -0.96 19.77
C VAL A 282 -14.08 0.10 19.44
N ASN A 283 -13.91 1.30 19.98
CA ASN A 283 -14.73 2.46 19.66
C ASN A 283 -13.88 3.49 18.90
N PHE A 284 -14.14 3.67 17.61
CA PHE A 284 -13.37 4.60 16.76
C PHE A 284 -13.66 6.07 17.06
N GLU A 285 -14.81 6.42 17.65
CA GLU A 285 -15.16 7.81 18.00
C GLU A 285 -14.15 8.40 19.01
N GLN A 286 -13.66 7.61 19.95
CA GLN A 286 -12.71 8.07 20.97
C GLN A 286 -11.35 8.52 20.39
N TYR A 287 -11.02 8.14 19.15
CA TYR A 287 -9.73 8.48 18.56
C TYR A 287 -9.78 9.79 17.77
N GLY A 288 -10.96 10.28 17.40
CA GLY A 288 -11.16 11.57 16.71
C GLY A 288 -10.46 11.68 15.35
N ASP A 289 -10.07 10.54 14.75
CA ASP A 289 -9.33 10.50 13.48
C ASP A 289 -9.91 9.39 12.57
N VAL A 290 -10.60 9.82 11.52
CA VAL A 290 -11.25 8.94 10.53
C VAL A 290 -10.22 8.11 9.75
N HIS A 291 -8.96 8.51 9.69
CA HIS A 291 -7.91 7.73 9.02
C HIS A 291 -7.51 6.49 9.83
N VAL A 292 -7.76 6.45 11.13
CA VAL A 292 -7.44 5.29 11.98
C VAL A 292 -8.14 4.01 11.52
N PRO A 293 -9.49 3.94 11.41
CA PRO A 293 -10.15 2.74 10.89
C PRO A 293 -9.76 2.42 9.44
N ALA A 294 -9.44 3.43 8.61
CA ALA A 294 -8.95 3.20 7.25
C ALA A 294 -7.60 2.46 7.23
N VAL A 295 -6.66 2.84 8.11
CA VAL A 295 -5.37 2.15 8.25
C VAL A 295 -5.56 0.75 8.85
N ILE A 296 -6.45 0.57 9.82
CA ILE A 296 -6.77 -0.74 10.41
C ILE A 296 -7.30 -1.70 9.34
N LEU A 297 -8.22 -1.26 8.48
CA LEU A 297 -8.77 -2.08 7.39
C LEU A 297 -7.68 -2.51 6.40
N LYS A 298 -6.82 -1.59 5.94
CA LYS A 298 -5.69 -1.93 5.07
C LYS A 298 -4.72 -2.91 5.74
N THR A 299 -4.41 -2.68 7.02
CA THR A 299 -3.51 -3.53 7.79
C THR A 299 -4.06 -4.95 7.93
N PHE A 300 -5.37 -5.09 8.16
CA PHE A 300 -6.02 -6.40 8.21
C PHE A 300 -5.83 -7.18 6.90
N LEU A 301 -6.10 -6.55 5.75
CA LEU A 301 -5.95 -7.19 4.43
C LEU A 301 -4.50 -7.59 4.16
N ARG A 302 -3.55 -6.73 4.50
CA ARG A 302 -2.12 -6.98 4.32
C ARG A 302 -1.62 -8.16 5.15
N GLU A 303 -2.11 -8.28 6.40
CA GLU A 303 -1.65 -9.30 7.35
C GLU A 303 -2.39 -10.64 7.22
N LEU A 304 -3.31 -10.79 6.29
CA LEU A 304 -3.85 -12.11 5.96
C LEU A 304 -2.70 -13.04 5.50
N PRO A 305 -2.58 -14.27 6.01
CA PRO A 305 -1.53 -15.22 5.57
C PRO A 305 -1.59 -15.48 4.07
N GLU A 306 -2.78 -15.61 3.51
CA GLU A 306 -3.04 -15.62 2.08
C GLU A 306 -3.85 -14.37 1.72
N PRO A 307 -3.51 -13.65 0.62
CA PRO A 307 -4.26 -12.46 0.22
C PRO A 307 -5.72 -12.81 -0.11
N LEU A 308 -6.59 -11.81 -0.05
CA LEU A 308 -8.03 -12.01 -0.27
C LEU A 308 -8.34 -12.62 -1.64
N LEU A 309 -7.56 -12.27 -2.68
CA LEU A 309 -7.66 -12.82 -4.03
C LEU A 309 -6.88 -14.14 -4.23
N THR A 310 -6.33 -14.71 -3.16
CA THR A 310 -5.56 -15.95 -3.10
C THR A 310 -4.27 -15.95 -3.94
N PHE A 311 -3.36 -16.87 -3.65
CA PHE A 311 -2.14 -17.04 -4.46
C PHE A 311 -2.43 -17.69 -5.82
N THR A 312 -3.47 -18.52 -5.90
CA THR A 312 -3.83 -19.27 -7.12
C THR A 312 -4.34 -18.38 -8.24
N LEU A 313 -4.93 -17.24 -7.92
CA LEU A 313 -5.46 -16.30 -8.92
C LEU A 313 -4.46 -15.22 -9.34
N TYR A 314 -3.29 -15.17 -8.69
CA TYR A 314 -2.31 -14.12 -8.94
C TYR A 314 -1.90 -14.02 -10.41
N ASP A 315 -1.52 -15.14 -11.03
CA ASP A 315 -1.08 -15.15 -12.44
C ASP A 315 -2.23 -14.78 -13.40
N GLN A 316 -3.45 -15.18 -13.09
CA GLN A 316 -4.63 -14.80 -13.89
C GLN A 316 -4.92 -13.30 -13.82
N ILE A 317 -4.65 -12.69 -12.66
CA ILE A 317 -4.76 -11.23 -12.47
C ILE A 317 -3.69 -10.51 -13.30
N LEU A 318 -2.45 -11.01 -13.30
CA LEU A 318 -1.37 -10.42 -14.12
C LEU A 318 -1.69 -10.48 -15.61
N ASP A 319 -2.36 -11.53 -16.07
CA ASP A 319 -2.72 -11.73 -17.47
C ASP A 319 -3.90 -10.83 -17.95
N ILE A 320 -4.46 -9.96 -17.10
CA ILE A 320 -5.57 -9.07 -17.49
C ILE A 320 -5.16 -8.03 -18.52
N THR A 321 -3.87 -7.75 -18.64
CA THR A 321 -3.28 -6.80 -19.58
C THR A 321 -2.70 -7.45 -20.82
N SER A 322 -2.84 -8.79 -20.98
CA SER A 322 -2.28 -9.53 -22.12
C SER A 322 -2.74 -8.96 -23.47
N LYS A 323 -1.79 -8.85 -24.41
CA LYS A 323 -1.93 -8.15 -25.72
C LYS A 323 -2.84 -8.85 -26.73
N THR A 324 -3.44 -9.97 -26.40
CA THR A 324 -4.30 -10.76 -27.32
C THR A 324 -5.63 -10.09 -27.66
N LEU A 325 -5.86 -8.87 -27.19
CA LEU A 325 -7.14 -8.19 -27.28
C LEU A 325 -7.08 -7.08 -28.34
N THR A 326 -7.80 -7.25 -29.43
CA THR A 326 -8.07 -6.20 -30.42
C THR A 326 -8.79 -5.00 -29.81
N VAL A 327 -8.47 -3.79 -30.25
CA VAL A 327 -8.78 -2.49 -29.62
C VAL A 327 -10.27 -2.21 -29.38
N VAL A 328 -11.19 -2.92 -30.01
CA VAL A 328 -12.63 -2.70 -29.89
C VAL A 328 -13.19 -3.61 -28.78
N ASN A 329 -13.69 -3.03 -27.67
CA ASN A 329 -14.27 -3.70 -26.49
C ASN A 329 -13.30 -4.22 -25.39
N ILE A 330 -12.08 -3.67 -25.28
CA ILE A 330 -11.11 -4.08 -24.24
C ILE A 330 -11.71 -4.01 -22.81
N VAL A 331 -12.43 -2.96 -22.49
CA VAL A 331 -13.01 -2.78 -21.15
C VAL A 331 -14.03 -3.87 -20.83
N SER A 332 -14.99 -4.14 -21.73
CA SER A 332 -16.02 -5.18 -21.51
C SER A 332 -15.40 -6.56 -21.31
N LEU A 333 -14.35 -6.87 -22.10
CA LEU A 333 -13.66 -8.15 -22.00
C LEU A 333 -12.87 -8.28 -20.68
N ARG A 334 -12.20 -7.20 -20.24
CA ARG A 334 -11.53 -7.16 -18.95
C ARG A 334 -12.52 -7.30 -17.80
N VAL A 335 -13.66 -6.62 -17.85
CA VAL A 335 -14.73 -6.72 -16.84
C VAL A 335 -15.28 -8.16 -16.77
N SER A 336 -15.51 -8.81 -17.93
CA SER A 336 -15.93 -10.22 -17.98
C SER A 336 -14.87 -11.14 -17.39
N LYS A 337 -13.58 -10.90 -17.68
CA LYS A 337 -12.47 -11.67 -17.11
C LYS A 337 -12.37 -11.45 -15.60
N CYS A 338 -12.51 -10.20 -15.12
CA CYS A 338 -12.58 -9.91 -13.68
C CYS A 338 -13.70 -10.69 -13.00
N LYS A 339 -14.90 -10.71 -13.59
CA LYS A 339 -16.05 -11.45 -13.08
C LYS A 339 -15.73 -12.93 -12.96
N HIS A 340 -15.22 -13.55 -14.02
CA HIS A 340 -14.84 -14.97 -14.01
C HIS A 340 -13.79 -15.29 -12.94
N ILE A 341 -12.77 -14.44 -12.77
CA ILE A 341 -11.72 -14.62 -11.77
C ILE A 341 -12.33 -14.58 -10.35
N VAL A 342 -13.17 -13.59 -10.03
CA VAL A 342 -13.73 -13.49 -8.68
C VAL A 342 -14.76 -14.57 -8.38
N GLU A 343 -15.50 -15.07 -9.38
CA GLU A 343 -16.44 -16.16 -9.25
C GLU A 343 -15.76 -17.52 -8.96
N SER A 344 -14.46 -17.64 -9.25
CA SER A 344 -13.67 -18.83 -8.91
C SER A 344 -13.16 -18.86 -7.47
N LEU A 345 -13.34 -17.76 -6.70
CA LEU A 345 -12.95 -17.69 -5.30
C LEU A 345 -13.79 -18.63 -4.43
N ALA A 346 -13.18 -19.19 -3.39
CA ALA A 346 -13.91 -19.84 -2.32
C ALA A 346 -14.91 -18.87 -1.66
N GLU A 347 -16.07 -19.38 -1.25
CA GLU A 347 -17.18 -18.59 -0.71
C GLU A 347 -16.76 -17.55 0.34
N PRO A 348 -15.94 -17.86 1.36
CA PRO A 348 -15.55 -16.88 2.37
C PRO A 348 -14.77 -15.69 1.77
N ASN A 349 -13.87 -15.96 0.82
CA ASN A 349 -13.08 -14.92 0.15
C ASN A 349 -13.97 -14.06 -0.75
N TYR A 350 -14.87 -14.69 -1.51
CA TYR A 350 -15.81 -14.00 -2.37
C TYR A 350 -16.72 -13.04 -1.59
N ILE A 351 -17.28 -13.49 -0.46
CA ILE A 351 -18.19 -12.69 0.37
C ILE A 351 -17.47 -11.46 0.95
N VAL A 352 -16.27 -11.66 1.51
CA VAL A 352 -15.48 -10.57 2.08
C VAL A 352 -15.03 -9.59 0.98
N LEU A 353 -14.61 -10.10 -0.18
CA LEU A 353 -14.22 -9.27 -1.32
C LEU A 353 -15.41 -8.43 -1.81
N LYS A 354 -16.57 -9.06 -2.04
CA LYS A 354 -17.80 -8.37 -2.47
C LYS A 354 -18.19 -7.27 -1.49
N TYR A 355 -18.15 -7.55 -0.18
CA TYR A 355 -18.46 -6.57 0.86
C TYR A 355 -17.51 -5.38 0.85
N LEU A 356 -16.19 -5.65 0.75
CA LEU A 356 -15.17 -4.62 0.67
C LEU A 356 -15.31 -3.76 -0.59
N VAL A 357 -15.43 -4.40 -1.78
CA VAL A 357 -15.50 -3.68 -3.05
C VAL A 357 -16.79 -2.85 -3.15
N CYS A 358 -17.92 -3.34 -2.60
CA CYS A 358 -19.14 -2.55 -2.46
C CYS A 358 -18.88 -1.24 -1.72
N PHE A 359 -18.15 -1.30 -0.61
CA PHE A 359 -17.78 -0.11 0.15
C PHE A 359 -16.82 0.79 -0.63
N LEU A 360 -15.80 0.23 -1.31
CA LEU A 360 -14.85 1.02 -2.12
C LEU A 360 -15.55 1.71 -3.31
N ASN A 361 -16.55 1.06 -3.92
CA ASN A 361 -17.40 1.70 -4.93
C ASN A 361 -18.15 2.90 -4.36
N MET A 362 -18.72 2.80 -3.15
CA MET A 362 -19.36 3.96 -2.48
C MET A 362 -18.37 5.11 -2.23
N VAL A 363 -17.12 4.80 -1.86
CA VAL A 363 -16.06 5.81 -1.68
C VAL A 363 -15.73 6.48 -3.02
N SER A 364 -15.59 5.70 -4.11
CA SER A 364 -15.26 6.24 -5.44
C SER A 364 -16.35 7.16 -5.99
N GLN A 365 -17.62 6.89 -5.68
CA GLN A 365 -18.75 7.75 -6.05
C GLN A 365 -18.70 9.15 -5.39
N LYS A 366 -17.93 9.30 -4.32
CA LYS A 366 -17.67 10.58 -3.64
C LYS A 366 -16.32 11.20 -4.01
N SER A 367 -15.73 10.81 -5.13
CA SER A 367 -14.38 11.22 -5.55
C SER A 367 -14.23 12.73 -5.77
N LEU A 368 -15.28 13.46 -6.06
CA LEU A 368 -15.27 14.93 -6.15
C LEU A 368 -14.90 15.57 -4.80
N ASP A 369 -15.39 15.01 -3.70
CA ASP A 369 -15.16 15.51 -2.35
C ASP A 369 -13.88 14.90 -1.76
N ASN A 370 -13.80 13.57 -1.71
CA ASN A 370 -12.73 12.84 -1.02
C ASN A 370 -11.44 12.66 -1.84
N LYS A 371 -11.45 13.00 -3.15
CA LYS A 371 -10.32 12.86 -4.08
C LYS A 371 -9.83 11.40 -4.26
N MET A 372 -10.74 10.42 -4.07
CA MET A 372 -10.45 8.99 -4.18
C MET A 372 -11.26 8.34 -5.31
N SER A 373 -10.77 8.47 -6.54
CA SER A 373 -11.29 7.74 -7.71
C SER A 373 -11.08 6.23 -7.58
N SER A 374 -11.73 5.42 -8.44
CA SER A 374 -11.49 3.98 -8.57
C SER A 374 -10.01 3.66 -8.78
N SER A 375 -9.31 4.42 -9.63
CA SER A 375 -7.88 4.30 -9.88
C SER A 375 -7.03 4.58 -8.63
N ASN A 376 -7.35 5.64 -7.87
CA ASN A 376 -6.67 5.95 -6.61
C ASN A 376 -6.87 4.85 -5.56
N LEU A 377 -8.07 4.29 -5.46
CA LEU A 377 -8.36 3.18 -4.56
C LEU A 377 -7.64 1.91 -5.00
N ALA A 378 -7.54 1.65 -6.31
CA ALA A 378 -6.80 0.53 -6.86
C ALA A 378 -5.31 0.58 -6.50
N CYS A 379 -4.66 1.74 -6.62
CA CYS A 379 -3.27 1.92 -6.21
C CYS A 379 -3.03 1.65 -4.71
N VAL A 380 -4.02 1.93 -3.86
CA VAL A 380 -3.92 1.71 -2.41
C VAL A 380 -4.22 0.27 -2.02
N PHE A 381 -5.25 -0.34 -2.63
CA PHE A 381 -5.73 -1.65 -2.22
C PHE A 381 -5.15 -2.81 -3.03
N GLY A 382 -4.74 -2.61 -4.28
CA GLY A 382 -4.35 -3.67 -5.20
C GLY A 382 -3.35 -4.66 -4.59
N VAL A 383 -2.22 -4.17 -4.10
CA VAL A 383 -1.17 -5.00 -3.50
C VAL A 383 -1.59 -5.66 -2.16
N ASN A 384 -2.60 -5.12 -1.48
CA ASN A 384 -3.15 -5.70 -0.26
C ASN A 384 -4.16 -6.83 -0.58
N LEU A 385 -4.73 -6.82 -1.79
CA LEU A 385 -5.69 -7.82 -2.26
C LEU A 385 -5.02 -8.97 -3.00
N ALA A 386 -3.92 -8.70 -3.75
CA ALA A 386 -3.22 -9.67 -4.57
C ALA A 386 -1.70 -9.54 -4.38
N ARG A 387 -1.03 -10.65 -4.06
CA ARG A 387 0.42 -10.76 -3.99
C ARG A 387 0.86 -12.21 -4.30
N PRO A 388 2.11 -12.43 -4.73
CA PRO A 388 2.61 -13.77 -4.99
C PRO A 388 2.79 -14.57 -3.68
N SER A 389 2.83 -15.90 -3.79
CA SER A 389 3.06 -16.79 -2.65
C SER A 389 4.49 -16.70 -2.11
N ARG A 390 5.44 -16.31 -2.94
CA ARG A 390 6.86 -16.12 -2.58
C ARG A 390 7.37 -14.82 -3.20
N GLY A 391 8.24 -14.13 -2.47
CA GLY A 391 8.79 -12.85 -2.90
C GLY A 391 7.83 -11.69 -2.71
N THR A 392 8.10 -10.62 -3.41
CA THR A 392 7.33 -9.36 -3.33
C THR A 392 6.69 -9.06 -4.69
N VAL A 393 5.69 -8.19 -4.70
CA VAL A 393 5.05 -7.73 -5.94
C VAL A 393 6.08 -6.92 -6.75
N SER A 394 6.39 -7.36 -7.96
CA SER A 394 7.29 -6.64 -8.87
C SER A 394 6.63 -5.36 -9.41
N LEU A 395 7.45 -4.41 -9.85
CA LEU A 395 6.94 -3.18 -10.44
C LEU A 395 6.07 -3.44 -11.68
N SER A 396 6.44 -4.43 -12.50
CA SER A 396 5.67 -4.87 -13.67
C SER A 396 4.30 -5.46 -13.32
N ALA A 397 4.17 -6.09 -12.16
CA ALA A 397 2.93 -6.67 -11.67
C ALA A 397 1.94 -5.61 -11.13
N LEU A 398 2.43 -4.43 -10.75
CA LEU A 398 1.57 -3.38 -10.16
C LEU A 398 0.50 -2.89 -11.14
N THR A 399 0.86 -2.68 -12.41
CA THR A 399 -0.08 -2.19 -13.43
C THR A 399 -1.27 -3.13 -13.62
N PRO A 400 -1.09 -4.43 -13.91
CA PRO A 400 -2.22 -5.34 -14.04
C PRO A 400 -3.03 -5.50 -12.74
N ILE A 401 -2.39 -5.54 -11.57
CA ILE A 401 -3.08 -5.60 -10.28
C ILE A 401 -3.96 -4.36 -10.06
N ASN A 402 -3.44 -3.17 -10.37
CA ASN A 402 -4.19 -1.93 -10.24
C ASN A 402 -5.35 -1.87 -11.23
N ILE A 403 -5.15 -2.24 -12.50
CA ILE A 403 -6.22 -2.30 -13.51
C ILE A 403 -7.32 -3.29 -13.08
N PHE A 404 -6.93 -4.48 -12.60
CA PHE A 404 -7.88 -5.45 -12.08
C PHE A 404 -8.72 -4.87 -10.93
N THR A 405 -8.05 -4.28 -9.94
CA THR A 405 -8.71 -3.71 -8.76
C THR A 405 -9.57 -2.49 -9.13
N GLU A 406 -9.13 -1.65 -10.06
CA GLU A 406 -9.91 -0.53 -10.58
C GLU A 406 -11.21 -1.02 -11.22
N HIS A 407 -11.15 -2.04 -12.09
CA HIS A 407 -12.35 -2.62 -12.68
C HIS A 407 -13.29 -3.24 -11.65
N LEU A 408 -12.78 -3.88 -10.59
CA LEU A 408 -13.62 -4.38 -9.50
C LEU A 408 -14.42 -3.24 -8.84
N VAL A 409 -13.76 -2.11 -8.58
CA VAL A 409 -14.39 -0.95 -7.91
C VAL A 409 -15.36 -0.24 -8.85
N GLU A 410 -14.93 0.07 -10.07
CA GLU A 410 -15.71 0.86 -11.04
C GLU A 410 -16.93 0.11 -11.55
N HIS A 411 -16.76 -1.18 -11.88
CA HIS A 411 -17.80 -2.03 -12.45
C HIS A 411 -18.43 -2.99 -11.43
N TYR A 412 -18.49 -2.57 -10.15
CA TYR A 412 -18.99 -3.40 -9.05
C TYR A 412 -20.30 -4.11 -9.38
N HIS A 413 -21.30 -3.38 -9.87
CA HIS A 413 -22.63 -3.95 -10.15
C HIS A 413 -22.62 -5.01 -11.27
N THR A 414 -21.76 -4.83 -12.27
CA THR A 414 -21.61 -5.80 -13.37
C THR A 414 -20.92 -7.08 -12.92
N ILE A 415 -19.91 -6.94 -12.05
CA ILE A 415 -19.07 -8.05 -11.60
C ILE A 415 -19.75 -8.84 -10.48
N PHE A 416 -20.29 -8.17 -9.47
CA PHE A 416 -20.83 -8.80 -8.26
C PHE A 416 -22.37 -8.85 -8.17
N GLY A 417 -23.09 -8.17 -9.08
CA GLY A 417 -24.53 -8.02 -9.01
C GLY A 417 -24.99 -7.12 -7.85
N SER A 418 -26.22 -7.28 -7.39
CA SER A 418 -26.79 -6.46 -6.32
C SER A 418 -25.96 -6.51 -5.03
N PRO A 419 -25.90 -5.41 -4.23
CA PRO A 419 -25.20 -5.37 -2.95
C PRO A 419 -25.70 -6.47 -2.00
N ILE A 420 -24.79 -7.03 -1.20
CA ILE A 420 -25.18 -7.82 -0.03
C ILE A 420 -25.74 -6.81 0.98
N LEU A 421 -27.04 -6.84 1.21
CA LEU A 421 -27.63 -6.13 2.36
C LEU A 421 -27.01 -6.75 3.63
N PRO A 422 -26.52 -5.93 4.60
CA PRO A 422 -26.15 -6.48 5.89
C PRO A 422 -27.36 -7.23 6.46
N PRO A 423 -27.16 -8.38 7.13
CA PRO A 423 -28.24 -8.98 7.87
C PRO A 423 -28.81 -7.90 8.80
N LEU A 424 -30.10 -7.62 8.68
CA LEU A 424 -30.82 -6.77 9.62
C LEU A 424 -30.46 -7.30 11.01
N CYS A 425 -29.74 -6.50 11.80
CA CYS A 425 -29.64 -6.76 13.22
C CYS A 425 -31.07 -6.68 13.76
N ILE A 426 -31.74 -7.82 13.83
CA ILE A 426 -32.94 -7.95 14.66
C ILE A 426 -32.41 -7.70 16.06
N ALA A 427 -32.59 -6.49 16.55
CA ALA A 427 -32.43 -6.18 17.95
C ALA A 427 -33.39 -7.11 18.71
N ILE A 428 -32.85 -8.18 19.26
CA ILE A 428 -33.60 -8.99 20.24
C ILE A 428 -33.74 -8.06 21.44
N ALA A 429 -34.90 -7.45 21.55
CA ALA A 429 -35.29 -6.74 22.76
C ALA A 429 -35.27 -7.75 23.93
N PRO A 430 -34.76 -7.36 25.11
CA PRO A 430 -34.80 -8.23 26.27
C PRO A 430 -36.27 -8.55 26.64
N PRO A 431 -36.58 -9.75 27.12
CA PRO A 431 -37.93 -10.09 27.53
C PRO A 431 -38.37 -9.23 28.69
N GLY A 432 -39.31 -8.33 28.46
CA GLY A 432 -40.03 -7.61 29.51
C GLY A 432 -41.15 -8.49 30.10
N PRO A 433 -41.59 -8.22 31.35
CA PRO A 433 -42.47 -9.14 32.07
C PRO A 433 -43.87 -9.19 31.49
N HIS A 434 -44.42 -10.39 31.55
CA HIS A 434 -45.81 -10.74 31.15
C HIS A 434 -46.86 -9.84 31.82
N VAL A 435 -47.68 -9.22 31.02
CA VAL A 435 -49.05 -8.86 31.42
C VAL A 435 -50.01 -9.37 30.36
N CYS A 436 -50.84 -10.32 30.79
CA CYS A 436 -51.93 -10.89 30.02
C CYS A 436 -53.11 -9.92 30.11
N MET A 437 -53.70 -9.51 28.94
CA MET A 437 -55.11 -9.14 28.88
C MET A 437 -55.69 -9.32 27.46
N HIS A 438 -56.75 -10.05 27.40
CA HIS A 438 -57.66 -10.18 26.30
C HIS A 438 -58.10 -8.84 25.75
N CYS A 439 -58.19 -8.72 24.42
CA CYS A 439 -59.40 -8.20 23.76
C CYS A 439 -59.41 -8.48 22.25
N SER A 440 -60.55 -8.89 21.81
CA SER A 440 -60.98 -9.22 20.47
C SER A 440 -61.07 -8.03 19.51
N GLY A 441 -60.83 -8.26 18.22
CA GLY A 441 -61.54 -7.63 17.11
C GLY A 441 -60.95 -6.31 16.59
N CYS A 442 -60.48 -6.33 15.37
CA CYS A 442 -61.00 -5.55 14.27
C CYS A 442 -60.03 -5.58 13.06
N VAL A 443 -60.62 -5.97 11.98
CA VAL A 443 -60.19 -5.86 10.58
C VAL A 443 -59.86 -4.42 10.20
N GLY A 444 -58.80 -4.25 9.39
CA GLY A 444 -58.56 -2.94 8.75
C GLY A 444 -57.34 -2.97 7.83
N SER A 445 -57.53 -3.39 6.58
CA SER A 445 -56.66 -3.08 5.45
C SER A 445 -56.54 -1.57 5.34
N ILE A 446 -55.32 -1.07 4.95
CA ILE A 446 -55.03 0.11 4.11
C ILE A 446 -53.60 0.51 4.40
N GLY A 447 -52.79 0.62 3.33
CA GLY A 447 -51.58 1.38 3.41
C GLY A 447 -50.37 0.98 2.54
N LEU A 448 -50.60 0.44 1.33
CA LEU A 448 -49.56 0.31 0.29
C LEU A 448 -49.82 1.35 -0.81
N LEU A 449 -49.59 2.61 -0.57
CA LEU A 449 -49.73 3.68 -1.60
C LEU A 449 -48.90 4.96 -1.26
N GLY A 450 -47.86 4.85 -0.47
CA GLY A 450 -47.04 6.02 -0.10
C GLY A 450 -45.67 6.16 -0.81
N SER A 451 -45.21 5.11 -1.48
CA SER A 451 -43.80 5.09 -2.00
C SER A 451 -43.67 5.31 -3.50
N TYR A 452 -44.76 5.47 -4.24
CA TYR A 452 -44.72 5.67 -5.70
C TYR A 452 -44.82 7.13 -6.15
N LEU A 453 -45.11 8.07 -5.26
CA LEU A 453 -45.29 9.50 -5.61
C LEU A 453 -44.00 10.32 -5.48
N TYR A 454 -42.92 9.80 -4.93
CA TYR A 454 -41.63 10.53 -4.82
C TYR A 454 -40.71 10.34 -6.04
N LEU A 455 -40.95 9.36 -6.89
CA LEU A 455 -40.14 9.08 -8.08
C LEU A 455 -40.60 9.79 -9.36
N VAL A 456 -41.80 10.33 -9.38
CA VAL A 456 -42.32 11.03 -10.58
C VAL A 456 -42.01 12.54 -10.57
N HIS A 457 -41.68 13.11 -9.40
CA HIS A 457 -41.40 14.56 -9.31
C HIS A 457 -39.94 14.91 -9.65
N THR A 458 -39.01 13.96 -9.65
CA THR A 458 -37.59 14.20 -9.99
C THR A 458 -37.29 14.05 -11.48
N TRP A 459 -38.17 13.40 -12.26
CA TRP A 459 -37.98 13.27 -13.72
C TRP A 459 -38.46 14.50 -14.51
N GLY A 460 -39.33 15.30 -13.95
CA GLY A 460 -39.84 16.52 -14.60
C GLY A 460 -38.82 17.67 -14.65
N HIS A 461 -37.85 17.68 -13.76
CA HIS A 461 -36.80 18.75 -13.73
C HIS A 461 -35.61 18.45 -14.60
N LEU A 462 -35.33 17.18 -14.93
CA LEU A 462 -34.21 16.78 -15.78
C LEU A 462 -34.50 17.03 -17.28
N HIS A 463 -35.76 16.95 -17.68
CA HIS A 463 -36.15 17.19 -19.08
C HIS A 463 -36.12 18.68 -19.47
N LYS A 464 -36.35 19.59 -18.49
CA LYS A 464 -36.28 21.03 -18.73
C LYS A 464 -34.84 21.57 -18.81
N PHE A 465 -33.88 20.88 -18.24
CA PHE A 465 -32.46 21.28 -18.25
C PHE A 465 -31.72 20.89 -19.54
N LEU A 466 -32.25 19.88 -20.29
CA LEU A 466 -31.67 19.40 -21.54
C LEU A 466 -32.22 20.07 -22.80
N GLU A 467 -33.24 20.95 -22.66
CA GLU A 467 -33.77 21.76 -23.76
C GLU A 467 -33.22 23.19 -23.80
N GLU A 468 -32.39 23.60 -22.83
CA GLU A 468 -31.74 24.93 -22.80
C GLU A 468 -30.19 24.85 -22.96
N LEU A 469 -29.62 23.71 -23.38
CA LEU A 469 -28.24 23.54 -23.85
C LEU A 469 -28.27 23.10 -25.31
#